data_a367f734b92a97f0d619958831d9e627
#
_entry.id   a367f734b92a97f0d619958831d9e627
#
_cell.length_a   1.000
_cell.length_b   1.000
_cell.length_c   1.000
_cell.angle_alpha   90.00
_cell.angle_beta   90.00
_cell.angle_gamma   90.00
#
_symmetry.space_group_name_H-M   'P 1'
#
loop_
_entity.id
_entity.type
_entity.pdbx_description
1 polymer ?
#
loop_
_entity_poly.entity_id
_entity_poly.type
_entity_poly.pdbx_seq_one_letter_code
_entity_poly.pdbx_strand_id
1 'polypeptide(L)'
;MHASNRSRGRLAAGSIAFAALIAGASLAGCSPDGQAGGQLGSAASELEIMAIGSALPETASSCPPPYPYNPSPSPGGTEEYRALDEPGFLSPATSPLSTLSADVDTASYCNLRRMVAQEYAPAVVPAGAVRTEELLNYFDYAYPAPVGSDLFGVSTQMSDCPWNDQTKLLVMGFATEKDGDASSAGANLVFLIDVSGSMDDPDKLPLVKDSFATLVEGLTERDRVSVVTYASGERVLLEGVPGDDKRRIMRAVDGLVAEGSTNGEAGLEQAYRLAESSFIEGGVNRVVMASDGDLNVGISSESELHDFVEQKRETGVYLSVLGFGSGNYKDNKMETLADHGNGAYHYIDCAEEARRVLGRNLRANLVPLADDVKIQVEFNPDRVKGYRLIGYENRALADEEFRDDAADAGEVGAGHAFTVAYEIVPARS
;
A
#
# COMPACT_ATOMS: atom_id res chain seq x y z
N MET A 1 29.07 37.98 -2.65
CA MET A 1 29.24 36.53 -2.73
C MET A 1 28.90 35.97 -1.36
N HIS A 2 27.66 35.59 -1.13
CA HIS A 2 27.23 34.83 0.03
C HIS A 2 26.49 33.61 -0.50
N ALA A 3 27.17 32.46 -0.43
CA ALA A 3 26.57 31.17 -0.71
C ALA A 3 25.69 30.79 0.48
N SER A 4 24.38 30.80 0.33
CA SER A 4 23.48 30.23 1.33
C SER A 4 23.46 28.71 1.13
N ASN A 5 24.02 28.02 2.10
CA ASN A 5 24.00 26.57 2.22
C ASN A 5 22.59 26.19 2.67
N ARG A 6 21.73 25.80 1.74
CA ARG A 6 20.43 25.21 2.06
C ARG A 6 20.68 23.74 2.39
N SER A 7 20.75 23.42 3.65
CA SER A 7 20.64 22.04 4.13
C SER A 7 19.17 21.60 3.93
N ARG A 8 18.87 20.98 2.80
CA ARG A 8 17.64 20.19 2.64
C ARG A 8 17.82 19.00 3.57
N GLY A 9 16.96 18.87 4.58
CA GLY A 9 16.81 17.63 5.31
C GLY A 9 16.31 16.58 4.32
N ARG A 10 17.22 15.78 3.77
CA ARG A 10 16.86 14.60 3.00
C ARG A 10 16.31 13.59 4.00
N LEU A 11 15.07 13.19 3.83
CA LEU A 11 14.59 11.92 4.37
C LEU A 11 15.59 10.85 3.88
N ALA A 12 15.95 9.92 4.73
CA ALA A 12 16.97 8.94 4.38
C ALA A 12 16.40 7.96 3.36
N ALA A 13 17.00 7.90 2.17
CA ALA A 13 16.75 6.79 1.25
C ALA A 13 17.17 5.48 1.94
N GLY A 14 16.22 4.57 2.14
CA GLY A 14 16.44 3.33 2.90
C GLY A 14 16.68 2.16 1.96
N SER A 15 17.93 1.82 1.65
CA SER A 15 18.27 0.58 0.95
C SER A 15 18.61 -0.52 1.96
N ILE A 16 17.83 -1.61 1.99
CA ILE A 16 18.07 -2.76 2.88
C ILE A 16 18.61 -3.92 2.05
N ALA A 17 19.91 -4.22 2.21
CA ALA A 17 20.49 -5.44 1.68
C ALA A 17 20.31 -6.58 2.69
N PHE A 18 19.59 -7.62 2.30
CA PHE A 18 19.43 -8.82 3.11
C PHE A 18 20.17 -9.99 2.47
N ALA A 19 21.29 -10.41 3.08
CA ALA A 19 21.91 -11.68 2.74
C ALA A 19 21.14 -12.78 3.51
N ALA A 20 20.24 -13.49 2.85
CA ALA A 20 19.62 -14.67 3.42
C ALA A 20 20.68 -15.79 3.49
N LEU A 21 21.54 -15.72 4.51
CA LEU A 21 22.40 -16.82 4.89
C LEU A 21 21.49 -17.86 5.54
N ILE A 22 20.95 -18.80 4.77
CA ILE A 22 20.28 -19.96 5.32
C ILE A 22 21.37 -20.81 5.97
N ALA A 23 21.68 -20.48 7.23
CA ALA A 23 22.49 -21.35 8.07
C ALA A 23 21.66 -22.61 8.32
N GLY A 24 22.05 -23.71 7.69
CA GLY A 24 21.42 -25.00 7.93
C GLY A 24 21.50 -25.33 9.42
N ALA A 25 20.37 -25.36 10.09
CA ALA A 25 20.28 -26.00 11.38
C ALA A 25 20.65 -27.47 11.16
N SER A 26 21.85 -27.84 11.59
CA SER A 26 22.30 -29.22 11.65
C SER A 26 21.42 -29.91 12.68
N LEU A 27 20.43 -30.67 12.22
CA LEU A 27 19.81 -31.68 13.03
C LEU A 27 20.90 -32.72 13.35
N ALA A 28 21.47 -32.62 14.55
CA ALA A 28 22.33 -33.63 15.09
C ALA A 28 21.47 -34.89 15.33
N GLY A 29 21.60 -35.86 14.43
CA GLY A 29 21.05 -37.18 14.62
C GLY A 29 21.73 -37.82 15.81
N CYS A 30 21.00 -38.05 16.90
CA CYS A 30 21.40 -39.01 17.93
C CYS A 30 21.15 -40.41 17.42
N SER A 31 22.21 -41.16 17.20
CA SER A 31 22.15 -42.62 17.05
C SER A 31 21.68 -43.27 18.34
N PRO A 32 20.84 -44.30 18.28
CA PRO A 32 20.40 -45.01 19.45
C PRO A 32 21.30 -46.24 19.71
N ASP A 33 22.00 -46.24 20.84
CA ASP A 33 22.47 -47.48 21.46
C ASP A 33 22.21 -47.41 22.96
N GLY A 34 21.40 -48.34 23.46
CA GLY A 34 21.18 -48.52 24.89
C GLY A 34 19.79 -49.08 25.23
N GLN A 35 19.71 -50.43 25.23
CA GLN A 35 18.54 -51.19 25.73
C GLN A 35 18.20 -50.87 27.18
N ALA A 36 16.92 -50.64 27.48
CA ALA A 36 16.24 -51.17 28.67
C ALA A 36 14.73 -51.01 28.52
N GLY A 37 13.98 -52.07 28.69
CA GLY A 37 12.54 -52.16 28.45
C GLY A 37 11.69 -51.48 29.52
N GLY A 38 10.51 -51.07 29.08
CA GLY A 38 9.45 -50.52 29.93
C GLY A 38 8.24 -50.18 29.05
N GLN A 39 7.12 -50.75 29.41
CA GLN A 39 5.86 -50.87 28.70
C GLN A 39 5.27 -49.56 28.16
N LEU A 40 4.75 -49.70 26.95
CA LEU A 40 3.68 -49.01 26.25
C LEU A 40 2.73 -48.13 27.07
N GLY A 41 2.78 -46.84 26.77
CA GLY A 41 1.69 -45.91 26.88
C GLY A 41 1.55 -45.24 25.53
N SER A 42 0.45 -45.51 24.81
CA SER A 42 0.04 -44.84 23.58
C SER A 42 -0.25 -43.37 23.90
N ALA A 43 0.69 -42.51 23.58
CA ALA A 43 0.44 -41.07 23.46
C ALA A 43 0.65 -40.74 21.98
N ALA A 44 -0.46 -40.70 21.25
CA ALA A 44 -0.53 -39.95 20.01
C ALA A 44 -0.12 -38.52 20.34
N SER A 45 1.06 -38.11 19.91
CA SER A 45 1.45 -36.71 19.92
C SER A 45 0.56 -36.02 18.90
N GLU A 46 -0.53 -35.45 19.37
CA GLU A 46 -1.18 -34.34 18.68
C GLU A 46 -0.10 -33.27 18.51
N LEU A 47 0.39 -33.14 17.29
CA LEU A 47 1.01 -31.91 16.82
C LEU A 47 -0.10 -30.86 16.94
N GLU A 48 -0.12 -30.11 18.04
CA GLU A 48 -0.74 -28.81 18.08
C GLU A 48 -0.07 -28.00 16.96
N ILE A 49 -0.71 -28.03 15.80
CA ILE A 49 -0.64 -26.92 14.85
C ILE A 49 -1.15 -25.75 15.67
N MET A 50 -0.24 -24.96 16.25
CA MET A 50 -0.59 -23.61 16.66
C MET A 50 -1.18 -22.97 15.42
N ALA A 51 -2.49 -22.96 15.33
CA ALA A 51 -3.22 -22.13 14.43
C ALA A 51 -2.78 -20.68 14.74
N ILE A 52 -1.87 -20.15 13.93
CA ILE A 52 -1.72 -18.72 13.76
C ILE A 52 -3.02 -18.31 13.07
N GLY A 53 -4.03 -18.06 13.85
CA GLY A 53 -5.35 -17.88 13.27
C GLY A 53 -6.47 -17.86 14.26
N SER A 54 -6.25 -17.25 15.39
CA SER A 54 -7.39 -16.92 16.26
C SER A 54 -7.56 -15.43 16.40
N ALA A 55 -7.57 -14.71 15.34
CA ALA A 55 -8.31 -13.50 15.13
C ALA A 55 -7.99 -13.01 13.73
N LEU A 56 -8.78 -13.40 12.76
CA LEU A 56 -9.15 -12.41 11.77
C LEU A 56 -9.58 -11.21 12.61
N PRO A 57 -8.96 -10.02 12.43
CA PRO A 57 -9.41 -8.85 13.15
C PRO A 57 -10.93 -8.77 12.95
N GLU A 58 -11.68 -8.68 14.05
CA GLU A 58 -13.17 -8.58 14.01
C GLU A 58 -13.65 -7.52 13.01
N THR A 59 -12.75 -6.60 12.64
CA THR A 59 -12.94 -5.55 11.64
C THR A 59 -13.02 -6.05 10.20
N ALA A 60 -12.38 -7.17 9.84
CA ALA A 60 -12.45 -7.68 8.46
C ALA A 60 -13.77 -8.41 8.16
N SER A 61 -14.45 -8.94 9.18
CA SER A 61 -15.68 -9.71 9.03
C SER A 61 -16.96 -8.86 9.17
N SER A 62 -16.87 -7.59 9.54
CA SER A 62 -18.00 -6.74 9.91
C SER A 62 -18.24 -5.53 9.01
N CYS A 63 -17.76 -5.55 7.75
CA CYS A 63 -18.15 -4.53 6.78
C CYS A 63 -19.45 -4.97 6.08
N PRO A 64 -20.64 -4.79 6.67
CA PRO A 64 -21.86 -4.87 5.89
C PRO A 64 -21.81 -3.72 4.90
N PRO A 65 -22.26 -3.87 3.66
CA PRO A 65 -22.39 -2.75 2.76
C PRO A 65 -23.25 -1.69 3.46
N PRO A 66 -22.72 -0.49 3.72
CA PRO A 66 -23.44 0.55 4.49
C PRO A 66 -24.62 1.13 3.74
N TYR A 67 -24.77 0.77 2.47
CA TYR A 67 -25.81 1.26 1.59
C TYR A 67 -26.58 0.10 0.98
N PRO A 68 -27.91 0.24 0.76
CA PRO A 68 -28.67 -0.77 0.05
C PRO A 68 -28.06 -0.96 -1.34
N TYR A 69 -27.28 -2.01 -1.45
CA TYR A 69 -26.68 -2.46 -2.70
C TYR A 69 -27.80 -2.78 -3.67
N ASN A 70 -27.82 -2.07 -4.79
CA ASN A 70 -28.68 -2.43 -5.93
C ASN A 70 -27.87 -3.37 -6.81
N PRO A 71 -28.06 -4.70 -6.73
CA PRO A 71 -27.30 -5.64 -7.52
C PRO A 71 -27.73 -5.52 -8.98
N SER A 72 -27.06 -4.71 -9.73
CA SER A 72 -26.90 -4.93 -11.16
C SER A 72 -25.45 -5.36 -11.36
N PRO A 73 -25.12 -6.64 -11.19
CA PRO A 73 -23.87 -7.13 -11.72
C PRO A 73 -24.03 -7.11 -13.23
N SER A 74 -23.66 -6.00 -13.84
CA SER A 74 -23.35 -6.03 -15.26
C SER A 74 -21.99 -6.70 -15.36
N PRO A 75 -21.89 -7.93 -15.90
CA PRO A 75 -20.64 -8.46 -16.42
C PRO A 75 -20.25 -7.66 -17.68
N GLY A 76 -20.19 -6.36 -17.58
CA GLY A 76 -20.06 -5.39 -18.64
C GLY A 76 -19.68 -4.03 -18.13
N GLY A 77 -19.23 -3.91 -16.88
CA GLY A 77 -18.58 -2.70 -16.37
C GLY A 77 -17.32 -2.39 -17.19
N THR A 78 -16.95 -1.11 -17.21
CA THR A 78 -15.71 -0.64 -17.84
C THR A 78 -14.56 -0.60 -16.86
N GLU A 79 -14.58 -1.43 -15.81
CA GLU A 79 -13.49 -1.53 -14.85
C GLU A 79 -12.19 -1.95 -15.55
N GLU A 80 -11.07 -1.35 -15.17
CA GLU A 80 -9.76 -1.64 -15.74
C GLU A 80 -8.78 -2.02 -14.63
N TYR A 81 -8.08 -3.13 -14.86
CA TYR A 81 -7.03 -3.66 -13.99
C TYR A 81 -5.82 -4.02 -14.85
N ARG A 82 -4.61 -3.71 -14.37
CA ARG A 82 -3.39 -4.06 -15.08
C ARG A 82 -3.19 -5.56 -15.06
N ALA A 83 -2.90 -6.18 -16.23
CA ALA A 83 -2.50 -7.58 -16.28
C ALA A 83 -1.16 -7.76 -15.55
N LEU A 84 -1.07 -8.78 -14.70
CA LEU A 84 0.15 -9.16 -13.99
C LEU A 84 0.69 -10.46 -14.59
N ASP A 85 2.00 -10.48 -14.83
CA ASP A 85 2.73 -11.65 -15.30
C ASP A 85 3.49 -12.27 -14.12
N GLU A 86 3.00 -13.38 -13.58
CA GLU A 86 3.67 -14.06 -12.48
C GLU A 86 5.05 -14.59 -12.92
N PRO A 87 6.12 -14.26 -12.18
CA PRO A 87 7.46 -14.74 -12.51
C PRO A 87 7.59 -16.24 -12.29
N GLY A 88 8.36 -16.90 -13.18
CA GLY A 88 8.78 -18.28 -12.97
C GLY A 88 9.88 -18.41 -11.91
N PHE A 89 10.30 -19.66 -11.65
CA PHE A 89 11.45 -19.89 -10.78
C PHE A 89 12.74 -19.43 -11.45
N LEU A 90 13.54 -18.68 -10.70
CA LEU A 90 14.91 -18.26 -11.07
C LEU A 90 15.94 -19.16 -10.39
N SER A 91 17.09 -19.35 -11.03
CA SER A 91 18.22 -20.10 -10.47
C SER A 91 19.25 -19.17 -9.84
N PRO A 92 19.59 -19.32 -8.56
CA PRO A 92 20.65 -18.51 -7.94
C PRO A 92 22.03 -18.66 -8.56
N ALA A 93 22.27 -19.73 -9.33
CA ALA A 93 23.52 -19.91 -10.05
C ALA A 93 23.71 -18.89 -11.19
N THR A 94 22.62 -18.34 -11.73
CA THR A 94 22.63 -17.33 -12.81
C THR A 94 22.08 -15.99 -12.36
N SER A 95 21.16 -15.99 -11.41
CA SER A 95 20.49 -14.80 -10.87
C SER A 95 20.42 -14.93 -9.34
N PRO A 96 21.53 -14.65 -8.63
CA PRO A 96 21.57 -14.84 -7.17
C PRO A 96 20.76 -13.78 -6.40
N LEU A 97 20.49 -12.64 -7.01
CA LEU A 97 19.81 -11.51 -6.41
C LEU A 97 18.34 -11.46 -6.80
N SER A 98 17.52 -10.93 -5.92
CA SER A 98 16.14 -10.55 -6.18
C SER A 98 15.92 -9.17 -5.58
N THR A 99 15.63 -8.20 -6.43
CA THR A 99 15.49 -6.79 -6.06
C THR A 99 14.07 -6.34 -6.29
N LEU A 100 13.49 -5.65 -5.30
CA LEU A 100 12.12 -5.13 -5.37
C LEU A 100 12.00 -3.82 -4.60
N SER A 101 11.02 -3.02 -5.01
CA SER A 101 10.52 -1.86 -4.26
C SER A 101 9.60 -2.33 -3.12
N ALA A 102 9.67 -1.67 -1.98
CA ALA A 102 8.67 -1.88 -0.93
C ALA A 102 7.28 -1.46 -1.42
N ASP A 103 6.26 -2.13 -0.90
CA ASP A 103 4.87 -1.79 -1.14
C ASP A 103 4.08 -1.91 0.17
N VAL A 104 3.24 -0.91 0.43
CA VAL A 104 2.38 -0.83 1.61
C VAL A 104 0.90 -0.71 1.23
N ASP A 105 0.58 -0.78 -0.05
CA ASP A 105 -0.76 -0.67 -0.58
C ASP A 105 -1.66 -1.84 -0.16
N THR A 106 -2.97 -1.61 -0.15
CA THR A 106 -3.94 -2.59 0.33
C THR A 106 -5.23 -2.63 -0.49
N ALA A 107 -5.26 -1.97 -1.64
CA ALA A 107 -6.45 -1.80 -2.46
C ALA A 107 -7.03 -3.14 -2.96
N SER A 108 -6.18 -4.09 -3.33
CA SER A 108 -6.60 -5.39 -3.86
C SER A 108 -7.48 -6.18 -2.89
N TYR A 109 -7.19 -6.12 -1.57
CA TYR A 109 -8.04 -6.84 -0.61
C TYR A 109 -9.47 -6.29 -0.59
N CYS A 110 -9.63 -4.99 -0.60
CA CYS A 110 -10.94 -4.33 -0.58
C CYS A 110 -11.68 -4.52 -1.91
N ASN A 111 -10.98 -4.46 -3.04
CA ASN A 111 -11.53 -4.80 -4.35
C ASN A 111 -12.04 -6.25 -4.39
N LEU A 112 -11.23 -7.21 -3.95
CA LEU A 112 -11.62 -8.61 -3.88
C LEU A 112 -12.81 -8.82 -2.94
N ARG A 113 -12.79 -8.20 -1.75
CA ARG A 113 -13.90 -8.24 -0.78
C ARG A 113 -15.19 -7.73 -1.39
N ARG A 114 -15.13 -6.60 -2.11
CA ARG A 114 -16.26 -6.04 -2.85
C ARG A 114 -16.78 -7.03 -3.90
N MET A 115 -15.91 -7.58 -4.74
CA MET A 115 -16.30 -8.54 -5.78
C MET A 115 -16.95 -9.79 -5.21
N VAL A 116 -16.43 -10.31 -4.10
CA VAL A 116 -17.04 -11.45 -3.37
C VAL A 116 -18.41 -11.07 -2.81
N ALA A 117 -18.55 -9.88 -2.23
CA ALA A 117 -19.83 -9.40 -1.71
C ALA A 117 -20.87 -9.16 -2.84
N GLN A 118 -20.40 -8.86 -4.04
CA GLN A 118 -21.22 -8.73 -5.26
C GLN A 118 -21.46 -10.06 -5.96
N GLU A 119 -21.13 -11.20 -5.31
CA GLU A 119 -21.33 -12.55 -5.83
C GLU A 119 -20.61 -12.81 -7.17
N TYR A 120 -19.50 -12.16 -7.45
CA TYR A 120 -18.69 -12.47 -8.62
C TYR A 120 -18.21 -13.92 -8.56
N ALA A 121 -18.46 -14.67 -9.64
CA ALA A 121 -17.87 -15.99 -9.75
C ALA A 121 -16.34 -15.86 -9.81
N PRO A 122 -15.57 -16.73 -9.12
CA PRO A 122 -14.10 -16.62 -9.09
C PRO A 122 -13.45 -16.53 -10.48
N ALA A 123 -14.05 -17.15 -11.48
CA ALA A 123 -13.55 -17.14 -12.86
C ALA A 123 -13.70 -15.79 -13.59
N VAL A 124 -14.42 -14.82 -13.02
CA VAL A 124 -14.59 -13.47 -13.60
C VAL A 124 -13.89 -12.40 -12.82
N VAL A 125 -13.22 -12.74 -11.69
CA VAL A 125 -12.34 -11.80 -10.98
C VAL A 125 -11.11 -11.57 -11.87
N PRO A 126 -10.82 -10.32 -12.28
CA PRO A 126 -9.62 -10.03 -13.06
C PRO A 126 -8.36 -10.37 -12.26
N ALA A 127 -7.39 -11.06 -12.88
CA ALA A 127 -6.14 -11.39 -12.20
C ALA A 127 -5.43 -10.14 -11.67
N GLY A 128 -5.41 -9.06 -12.43
CA GLY A 128 -4.80 -7.80 -12.02
C GLY A 128 -5.50 -7.06 -10.88
N ALA A 129 -6.72 -7.48 -10.49
CA ALA A 129 -7.38 -6.96 -9.29
C ALA A 129 -6.85 -7.61 -8.00
N VAL A 130 -5.95 -8.61 -8.11
CA VAL A 130 -5.48 -9.43 -7.00
C VAL A 130 -3.95 -9.39 -6.96
N ARG A 131 -3.40 -8.33 -6.41
CA ARG A 131 -1.97 -8.22 -6.11
C ARG A 131 -1.71 -8.90 -4.77
N THR A 132 -0.89 -9.96 -4.80
CA THR A 132 -0.74 -10.85 -3.63
C THR A 132 -0.10 -10.13 -2.44
N GLU A 133 0.87 -9.27 -2.67
CA GLU A 133 1.52 -8.43 -1.66
C GLU A 133 0.50 -7.56 -0.91
N GLU A 134 -0.43 -6.93 -1.61
CA GLU A 134 -1.46 -6.10 -1.01
C GLU A 134 -2.47 -6.90 -0.17
N LEU A 135 -2.75 -8.16 -0.57
CA LEU A 135 -3.54 -9.07 0.26
C LEU A 135 -2.81 -9.41 1.56
N LEU A 136 -1.49 -9.64 1.50
CA LEU A 136 -0.67 -9.89 2.67
C LEU A 136 -0.58 -8.63 3.55
N ASN A 137 -0.32 -7.47 2.98
CA ASN A 137 -0.12 -6.21 3.68
C ASN A 137 -1.40 -5.64 4.31
N TYR A 138 -2.57 -6.14 3.91
CA TYR A 138 -3.84 -5.72 4.50
C TYR A 138 -3.96 -6.10 5.98
N PHE A 139 -3.35 -7.20 6.40
CA PHE A 139 -3.47 -7.73 7.76
C PHE A 139 -2.37 -7.17 8.68
N ASP A 140 -2.73 -6.93 9.94
CA ASP A 140 -1.80 -6.45 10.96
C ASP A 140 -1.05 -7.65 11.57
N TYR A 141 0.24 -7.77 11.27
CA TYR A 141 1.12 -8.77 11.83
C TYR A 141 1.92 -8.17 12.99
N ALA A 142 2.17 -8.97 14.02
CA ALA A 142 2.99 -8.58 15.17
C ALA A 142 4.50 -8.67 14.84
N TYR A 143 4.96 -7.97 13.81
CA TYR A 143 6.38 -7.93 13.51
C TYR A 143 7.16 -7.14 14.57
N PRO A 144 8.44 -7.51 14.82
CA PRO A 144 9.26 -6.80 15.81
C PRO A 144 9.47 -5.35 15.40
N ALA A 145 9.42 -4.45 16.38
CA ALA A 145 9.83 -3.07 16.15
C ALA A 145 11.34 -2.96 15.86
N PRO A 146 11.80 -1.90 15.18
CA PRO A 146 13.22 -1.66 14.96
C PRO A 146 13.98 -1.51 16.29
N VAL A 147 15.28 -1.82 16.26
CA VAL A 147 16.15 -1.76 17.45
C VAL A 147 17.24 -0.72 17.25
N GLY A 148 17.39 0.16 18.23
CA GLY A 148 18.45 1.18 18.21
C GLY A 148 18.19 2.27 17.17
N SER A 149 19.06 2.40 16.18
CA SER A 149 18.97 3.37 15.08
C SER A 149 18.46 2.78 13.78
N ASP A 150 18.02 1.53 13.80
CA ASP A 150 17.51 0.86 12.60
C ASP A 150 16.16 1.47 12.20
N LEU A 151 15.91 1.61 10.90
CA LEU A 151 14.62 2.09 10.39
C LEU A 151 13.55 1.00 10.42
N PHE A 152 13.97 -0.27 10.28
CA PHE A 152 13.08 -1.41 10.20
C PHE A 152 13.41 -2.47 11.24
N GLY A 153 12.38 -2.97 11.91
CA GLY A 153 12.43 -4.26 12.54
C GLY A 153 12.17 -5.35 11.51
N VAL A 154 13.00 -6.38 11.47
CA VAL A 154 12.92 -7.43 10.46
C VAL A 154 12.75 -8.79 11.11
N SER A 155 11.83 -9.60 10.60
CA SER A 155 11.69 -10.99 10.97
C SER A 155 11.72 -11.88 9.73
N THR A 156 12.31 -13.07 9.85
CA THR A 156 12.34 -14.05 8.77
C THR A 156 11.88 -15.40 9.31
N GLN A 157 11.00 -16.06 8.58
CA GLN A 157 10.50 -17.40 8.91
C GLN A 157 10.52 -18.27 7.66
N MET A 158 10.81 -19.56 7.87
CA MET A 158 10.77 -20.56 6.81
C MET A 158 9.91 -21.73 7.26
N SER A 159 9.02 -22.17 6.39
CA SER A 159 8.14 -23.32 6.60
C SER A 159 8.09 -24.20 5.36
N ASP A 160 7.39 -25.33 5.46
CA ASP A 160 6.98 -26.08 4.28
C ASP A 160 5.99 -25.26 3.47
N CYS A 161 6.08 -25.35 2.13
CA CYS A 161 5.16 -24.64 1.26
C CYS A 161 3.80 -25.34 1.25
N PRO A 162 2.67 -24.66 1.60
CA PRO A 162 1.37 -25.33 1.75
C PRO A 162 0.80 -25.90 0.45
N TRP A 163 1.22 -25.39 -0.70
CA TRP A 163 0.71 -25.80 -2.03
C TRP A 163 1.70 -26.64 -2.82
N ASN A 164 2.92 -26.86 -2.30
CA ASN A 164 3.95 -27.62 -3.00
C ASN A 164 4.92 -28.27 -2.00
N ASP A 165 4.82 -29.56 -1.80
CA ASP A 165 5.61 -30.35 -0.85
C ASP A 165 7.11 -30.44 -1.19
N GLN A 166 7.50 -30.05 -2.41
CA GLN A 166 8.89 -30.03 -2.88
C GLN A 166 9.60 -28.71 -2.57
N THR A 167 8.88 -27.71 -2.07
CA THR A 167 9.39 -26.35 -1.87
C THR A 167 9.21 -25.90 -0.42
N LYS A 168 9.86 -24.81 -0.09
CA LYS A 168 9.73 -24.10 1.20
C LYS A 168 9.14 -22.70 0.94
N LEU A 169 8.44 -22.18 1.92
CA LEU A 169 7.96 -20.81 1.95
C LEU A 169 8.86 -20.00 2.89
N LEU A 170 9.55 -19.00 2.36
CA LEU A 170 10.26 -17.99 3.13
C LEU A 170 9.36 -16.76 3.24
N VAL A 171 9.08 -16.31 4.46
CA VAL A 171 8.33 -15.10 4.75
C VAL A 171 9.22 -14.13 5.49
N MET A 172 9.31 -12.91 5.00
CA MET A 172 10.07 -11.80 5.57
C MET A 172 9.11 -10.68 5.93
N GLY A 173 9.02 -10.35 7.21
CA GLY A 173 8.20 -9.26 7.72
C GLY A 173 9.07 -8.07 8.09
N PHE A 174 8.63 -6.89 7.69
CA PHE A 174 9.27 -5.60 7.95
C PHE A 174 8.29 -4.70 8.70
N ALA A 175 8.76 -3.99 9.71
CA ALA A 175 7.95 -3.02 10.44
C ALA A 175 8.77 -1.78 10.77
N THR A 176 8.15 -0.62 10.65
CA THR A 176 8.71 0.65 11.10
C THR A 176 8.27 0.98 12.52
N GLU A 177 8.91 1.95 13.16
CA GLU A 177 8.51 2.43 14.48
C GLU A 177 7.16 3.14 14.43
N LYS A 178 6.27 2.80 15.39
CA LYS A 178 4.90 3.36 15.44
C LYS A 178 4.87 4.82 15.97
N ASP A 179 5.82 5.16 16.85
CA ASP A 179 5.87 6.44 17.57
C ASP A 179 6.96 7.38 17.04
N GLY A 180 7.46 7.15 15.82
CA GLY A 180 8.45 8.03 15.20
C GLY A 180 8.03 9.49 15.33
N ASP A 181 9.01 10.39 15.57
CA ASP A 181 8.84 11.85 15.73
C ASP A 181 8.36 12.48 14.38
N ALA A 182 7.24 11.95 13.91
CA ALA A 182 6.62 12.35 12.68
C ALA A 182 6.22 13.82 12.78
N SER A 183 6.91 14.61 12.03
CA SER A 183 6.74 16.05 11.79
C SER A 183 5.96 16.81 12.87
N SER A 184 6.67 17.37 13.83
CA SER A 184 6.10 18.35 14.78
C SER A 184 5.60 19.62 14.06
N ALA A 185 5.92 19.77 12.77
CA ALA A 185 5.60 20.96 11.95
C ALA A 185 4.16 20.98 11.42
N GLY A 186 3.43 19.85 11.47
CA GLY A 186 2.06 19.74 10.93
C GLY A 186 2.03 19.25 9.49
N ALA A 187 0.81 19.12 8.95
CA ALA A 187 0.54 18.66 7.59
C ALA A 187 -0.21 19.73 6.76
N ASN A 188 0.23 19.92 5.53
CA ASN A 188 -0.48 20.67 4.50
C ASN A 188 -1.17 19.65 3.58
N LEU A 189 -2.47 19.51 3.72
CA LEU A 189 -3.30 18.55 3.01
C LEU A 189 -4.20 19.24 2.01
N VAL A 190 -4.09 18.87 0.75
CA VAL A 190 -4.99 19.32 -0.31
C VAL A 190 -5.90 18.19 -0.70
N PHE A 191 -7.18 18.27 -0.35
CA PHE A 191 -8.19 17.30 -0.77
C PHE A 191 -8.61 17.60 -2.20
N LEU A 192 -8.30 16.71 -3.12
CA LEU A 192 -8.71 16.76 -4.51
C LEU A 192 -9.86 15.75 -4.72
N ILE A 193 -11.08 16.26 -4.85
CA ILE A 193 -12.28 15.42 -4.84
C ILE A 193 -12.94 15.45 -6.21
N ASP A 194 -13.11 14.26 -6.78
CA ASP A 194 -13.94 14.05 -7.96
C ASP A 194 -15.42 14.29 -7.60
N VAL A 195 -16.05 15.19 -8.33
CA VAL A 195 -17.48 15.45 -8.24
C VAL A 195 -18.16 15.34 -9.60
N SER A 196 -17.57 14.56 -10.51
CA SER A 196 -18.18 14.26 -11.82
C SER A 196 -19.49 13.49 -11.65
N GLY A 197 -20.30 13.46 -12.70
CA GLY A 197 -21.61 12.79 -12.66
C GLY A 197 -21.54 11.30 -12.35
N SER A 198 -20.43 10.62 -12.65
CA SER A 198 -20.19 9.22 -12.30
C SER A 198 -20.09 8.99 -10.78
N MET A 199 -19.81 10.03 -10.00
CA MET A 199 -19.67 9.97 -8.53
C MET A 199 -20.99 10.02 -7.74
N ASP A 200 -22.16 10.02 -8.41
CA ASP A 200 -23.47 10.13 -7.75
C ASP A 200 -23.92 8.85 -7.01
N ASP A 201 -23.26 7.73 -7.23
CA ASP A 201 -23.60 6.46 -6.58
C ASP A 201 -23.29 6.47 -5.07
N PRO A 202 -24.03 5.69 -4.25
CA PRO A 202 -23.85 5.63 -2.80
C PRO A 202 -22.46 5.21 -2.34
N ASP A 203 -21.78 4.33 -3.09
CA ASP A 203 -20.43 3.83 -2.82
C ASP A 203 -19.32 4.77 -3.35
N LYS A 204 -19.70 5.99 -3.80
CA LYS A 204 -18.80 7.02 -4.34
C LYS A 204 -18.86 8.30 -3.51
N LEU A 205 -19.37 9.41 -4.03
CA LEU A 205 -19.33 10.71 -3.33
C LEU A 205 -19.92 10.71 -1.92
N PRO A 206 -21.04 10.02 -1.62
CA PRO A 206 -21.51 9.89 -0.25
C PRO A 206 -20.47 9.23 0.68
N LEU A 207 -19.85 8.13 0.24
CA LEU A 207 -18.80 7.46 1.01
C LEU A 207 -17.52 8.30 1.12
N VAL A 208 -17.16 9.09 0.07
CA VAL A 208 -16.07 10.07 0.14
C VAL A 208 -16.31 11.06 1.28
N LYS A 209 -17.51 11.62 1.42
CA LYS A 209 -17.84 12.57 2.50
C LYS A 209 -17.66 11.95 3.88
N ASP A 210 -18.15 10.73 4.10
CA ASP A 210 -17.98 9.99 5.34
C ASP A 210 -16.50 9.69 5.62
N SER A 211 -15.73 9.38 4.58
CA SER A 211 -14.30 9.11 4.68
C SER A 211 -13.52 10.35 5.09
N PHE A 212 -13.79 11.49 4.47
CA PHE A 212 -13.16 12.75 4.85
C PHE A 212 -13.56 13.24 6.24
N ALA A 213 -14.78 12.94 6.70
CA ALA A 213 -15.18 13.21 8.09
C ALA A 213 -14.26 12.50 9.07
N THR A 214 -13.95 11.23 8.81
CA THR A 214 -12.99 10.45 9.62
C THR A 214 -11.60 11.07 9.62
N LEU A 215 -11.09 11.48 8.45
CA LEU A 215 -9.77 12.10 8.35
C LEU A 215 -9.73 13.43 9.10
N VAL A 216 -10.73 14.28 8.91
CA VAL A 216 -10.81 15.61 9.53
C VAL A 216 -10.86 15.53 11.06
N GLU A 217 -11.44 14.46 11.64
CA GLU A 217 -11.41 14.26 13.10
C GLU A 217 -10.00 14.18 13.68
N GLY A 218 -9.05 13.63 12.93
CA GLY A 218 -7.64 13.49 13.32
C GLY A 218 -6.80 14.77 13.20
N LEU A 219 -7.28 15.80 12.51
CA LEU A 219 -6.52 17.03 12.23
C LEU A 219 -6.42 17.96 13.45
N THR A 220 -5.36 18.78 13.48
CA THR A 220 -5.03 19.70 14.56
C THR A 220 -4.87 21.15 14.04
N GLU A 221 -4.64 22.10 14.94
CA GLU A 221 -4.38 23.50 14.62
C GLU A 221 -3.09 23.72 13.80
N ARG A 222 -2.15 22.74 13.83
CA ARG A 222 -0.89 22.80 13.09
C ARG A 222 -1.06 22.42 11.63
N ASP A 223 -2.16 21.73 11.30
CA ASP A 223 -2.44 21.26 9.97
C ASP A 223 -3.12 22.37 9.14
N ARG A 224 -2.95 22.30 7.83
CA ARG A 224 -3.60 23.17 6.85
C ARG A 224 -4.39 22.32 5.86
N VAL A 225 -5.60 22.74 5.57
CA VAL A 225 -6.50 22.02 4.67
C VAL A 225 -6.93 22.93 3.52
N SER A 226 -6.71 22.48 2.31
CA SER A 226 -7.32 23.01 1.11
C SER A 226 -8.27 21.97 0.52
N VAL A 227 -9.34 22.42 -0.14
CA VAL A 227 -10.29 21.54 -0.83
C VAL A 227 -10.46 22.02 -2.26
N VAL A 228 -10.15 21.15 -3.19
CA VAL A 228 -10.33 21.33 -4.63
C VAL A 228 -11.31 20.29 -5.12
N THR A 229 -12.24 20.66 -5.95
CA THR A 229 -13.09 19.72 -6.68
C THR A 229 -12.82 19.80 -8.16
N TYR A 230 -13.01 18.71 -8.86
CA TYR A 230 -12.99 18.69 -10.31
C TYR A 230 -14.16 17.88 -10.89
N ALA A 231 -14.64 18.36 -12.02
CA ALA A 231 -15.67 17.75 -12.86
C ALA A 231 -15.50 18.31 -14.30
N SER A 232 -16.42 19.10 -14.83
CA SER A 232 -16.25 19.84 -16.09
C SER A 232 -15.18 20.94 -16.02
N GLY A 233 -14.71 21.27 -14.82
CA GLY A 233 -13.65 22.23 -14.49
C GLY A 233 -13.30 22.08 -13.01
N GLU A 234 -12.25 22.78 -12.61
CA GLU A 234 -11.78 22.79 -11.22
C GLU A 234 -12.41 23.93 -10.40
N ARG A 235 -12.56 23.70 -9.10
CA ARG A 235 -13.04 24.70 -8.15
C ARG A 235 -12.31 24.59 -6.82
N VAL A 236 -11.72 25.69 -6.37
CA VAL A 236 -11.19 25.80 -5.01
C VAL A 236 -12.30 26.18 -4.05
N LEU A 237 -12.61 25.31 -3.09
CA LEU A 237 -13.62 25.55 -2.05
C LEU A 237 -13.01 26.08 -0.76
N LEU A 238 -11.81 25.60 -0.41
CA LEU A 238 -11.05 26.04 0.75
C LEU A 238 -9.58 26.15 0.39
N GLU A 239 -8.89 27.12 0.99
CA GLU A 239 -7.46 27.34 0.83
C GLU A 239 -6.82 27.55 2.20
N GLY A 240 -5.90 26.67 2.59
CA GLY A 240 -5.06 26.77 3.78
C GLY A 240 -5.80 26.95 5.11
N VAL A 241 -7.01 26.39 5.24
CA VAL A 241 -7.81 26.46 6.47
C VAL A 241 -7.15 25.65 7.58
N PRO A 242 -7.04 26.18 8.83
CA PRO A 242 -6.55 25.40 9.96
C PRO A 242 -7.34 24.10 10.17
N GLY A 243 -6.63 22.98 10.45
CA GLY A 243 -7.24 21.66 10.58
C GLY A 243 -8.20 21.51 11.76
N ASP A 244 -8.13 22.39 12.76
CA ASP A 244 -9.05 22.44 13.89
C ASP A 244 -10.37 23.16 13.58
N ASP A 245 -10.46 23.93 12.47
CA ASP A 245 -11.75 24.47 11.99
C ASP A 245 -12.56 23.40 11.24
N LYS A 246 -12.78 22.29 11.93
CA LYS A 246 -13.46 21.09 11.40
C LYS A 246 -14.84 21.41 10.82
N ARG A 247 -15.58 22.35 11.44
CA ARG A 247 -16.91 22.73 10.98
C ARG A 247 -16.88 23.43 9.62
N ARG A 248 -15.86 24.26 9.36
CA ARG A 248 -15.69 24.92 8.07
C ARG A 248 -15.29 23.93 6.99
N ILE A 249 -14.37 23.03 7.32
CA ILE A 249 -13.90 21.97 6.41
C ILE A 249 -15.07 21.05 6.04
N MET A 250 -15.78 20.49 7.03
CA MET A 250 -16.89 19.58 6.78
C MET A 250 -18.07 20.25 6.05
N ARG A 251 -18.36 21.52 6.32
CA ARG A 251 -19.38 22.24 5.54
C ARG A 251 -19.05 22.31 4.06
N ALA A 252 -17.80 22.46 3.70
CA ALA A 252 -17.39 22.45 2.29
C ALA A 252 -17.54 21.05 1.67
N VAL A 253 -17.14 19.99 2.41
CA VAL A 253 -17.25 18.58 1.96
C VAL A 253 -18.71 18.14 1.87
N ASP A 254 -19.52 18.41 2.88
CA ASP A 254 -20.95 18.04 2.93
C ASP A 254 -21.75 18.70 1.79
N GLY A 255 -21.34 19.91 1.38
CA GLY A 255 -21.98 20.66 0.32
C GLY A 255 -21.67 20.18 -1.10
N LEU A 256 -20.81 19.17 -1.28
CA LEU A 256 -20.46 18.63 -2.60
C LEU A 256 -21.68 17.95 -3.27
N VAL A 257 -21.77 18.10 -4.58
CA VAL A 257 -22.81 17.47 -5.41
C VAL A 257 -22.12 16.91 -6.65
N ALA A 258 -22.49 15.71 -7.04
CA ALA A 258 -21.95 15.08 -8.25
C ALA A 258 -22.64 15.69 -9.48
N GLU A 259 -21.84 16.22 -10.42
CA GLU A 259 -22.31 16.82 -11.66
C GLU A 259 -21.20 16.97 -12.72
N GLY A 260 -21.57 16.96 -13.98
CA GLY A 260 -20.66 17.28 -15.09
C GLY A 260 -19.80 16.12 -15.57
N SER A 261 -18.78 16.44 -16.37
CA SER A 261 -17.77 15.51 -16.93
C SER A 261 -16.52 15.48 -16.04
N THR A 262 -15.51 14.67 -16.40
CA THR A 262 -14.31 14.47 -15.56
C THR A 262 -13.07 15.07 -16.23
N ASN A 263 -12.64 16.26 -15.81
CA ASN A 263 -11.38 16.89 -16.21
C ASN A 263 -10.37 16.77 -15.04
N GLY A 264 -9.68 15.64 -14.95
CA GLY A 264 -8.76 15.35 -13.86
C GLY A 264 -7.47 16.17 -13.89
N GLU A 265 -6.94 16.49 -15.09
CA GLU A 265 -5.69 17.25 -15.25
C GLU A 265 -5.76 18.62 -14.58
N ALA A 266 -6.78 19.41 -14.91
CA ALA A 266 -6.93 20.74 -14.33
C ALA A 266 -7.09 20.69 -12.79
N GLY A 267 -7.78 19.66 -12.29
CA GLY A 267 -7.90 19.39 -10.84
C GLY A 267 -6.55 19.11 -10.18
N LEU A 268 -5.76 18.19 -10.75
CA LEU A 268 -4.43 17.84 -10.28
C LEU A 268 -3.48 19.05 -10.30
N GLU A 269 -3.42 19.78 -11.41
CA GLU A 269 -2.60 21.00 -11.49
C GLU A 269 -2.97 22.04 -10.43
N GLN A 270 -4.27 22.24 -10.18
CA GLN A 270 -4.74 23.17 -9.17
C GLN A 270 -4.40 22.69 -7.75
N ALA A 271 -4.52 21.40 -7.50
CA ALA A 271 -4.20 20.81 -6.19
C ALA A 271 -2.70 20.97 -5.87
N TYR A 272 -1.82 20.65 -6.81
CA TYR A 272 -0.38 20.84 -6.63
C TYR A 272 0.00 22.31 -6.45
N ARG A 273 -0.61 23.22 -7.23
CA ARG A 273 -0.41 24.66 -7.05
C ARG A 273 -0.74 25.16 -5.65
N LEU A 274 -1.85 24.65 -5.07
CA LEU A 274 -2.24 24.99 -3.69
C LEU A 274 -1.29 24.36 -2.67
N ALA A 275 -0.88 23.11 -2.88
CA ALA A 275 0.06 22.44 -2.00
C ALA A 275 1.42 23.17 -1.97
N GLU A 276 1.91 23.61 -3.13
CA GLU A 276 3.15 24.39 -3.24
C GLU A 276 3.02 25.78 -2.59
N SER A 277 1.86 26.45 -2.76
CA SER A 277 1.62 27.78 -2.19
C SER A 277 1.52 27.80 -0.67
N SER A 278 1.06 26.71 -0.08
CA SER A 278 0.87 26.52 1.37
C SER A 278 1.90 25.57 1.98
N PHE A 279 3.04 25.38 1.31
CA PHE A 279 4.07 24.41 1.69
C PHE A 279 4.56 24.64 3.12
N ILE A 280 4.60 23.58 3.92
CA ILE A 280 5.12 23.59 5.30
C ILE A 280 6.53 22.97 5.28
N GLU A 281 7.54 23.80 5.49
CA GLU A 281 8.93 23.35 5.57
C GLU A 281 9.11 22.41 6.77
N GLY A 282 9.65 21.21 6.52
CA GLY A 282 9.80 20.16 7.54
C GLY A 282 8.47 19.51 7.96
N GLY A 283 7.36 19.87 7.35
CA GLY A 283 6.05 19.25 7.50
C GLY A 283 5.72 18.24 6.41
N VAL A 284 4.56 17.63 6.51
CA VAL A 284 3.98 16.80 5.45
C VAL A 284 3.26 17.67 4.45
N ASN A 285 3.57 17.55 3.16
CA ASN A 285 2.88 18.26 2.09
C ASN A 285 2.29 17.23 1.13
N ARG A 286 0.96 17.11 1.09
CA ARG A 286 0.32 16.01 0.39
C ARG A 286 -0.99 16.40 -0.28
N VAL A 287 -1.16 15.96 -1.52
CA VAL A 287 -2.46 15.89 -2.17
C VAL A 287 -3.11 14.54 -1.82
N VAL A 288 -4.37 14.56 -1.41
CA VAL A 288 -5.18 13.36 -1.16
C VAL A 288 -6.32 13.38 -2.17
N MET A 289 -6.17 12.58 -3.20
CA MET A 289 -7.15 12.46 -4.28
C MET A 289 -8.21 11.42 -3.96
N ALA A 290 -9.48 11.74 -4.19
CA ALA A 290 -10.61 10.83 -4.07
C ALA A 290 -11.37 10.77 -5.38
N SER A 291 -11.43 9.60 -6.04
CA SER A 291 -12.01 9.41 -7.37
C SER A 291 -12.43 7.96 -7.61
N ASP A 292 -13.23 7.74 -8.66
CA ASP A 292 -13.45 6.40 -9.25
C ASP A 292 -12.44 6.06 -10.37
N GLY A 293 -11.45 6.94 -10.60
CA GLY A 293 -10.40 6.76 -11.59
C GLY A 293 -10.81 7.05 -13.03
N ASP A 294 -12.06 7.44 -13.27
CA ASP A 294 -12.57 7.67 -14.64
C ASP A 294 -12.13 9.04 -15.19
N LEU A 295 -10.82 9.20 -15.42
CA LEU A 295 -10.19 10.41 -15.94
C LEU A 295 -10.35 10.46 -17.47
N ASN A 296 -11.41 11.10 -17.96
CA ASN A 296 -11.82 11.08 -19.38
C ASN A 296 -11.38 12.30 -20.18
N VAL A 297 -10.94 13.38 -19.55
CA VAL A 297 -10.57 14.65 -20.20
C VAL A 297 -9.20 15.11 -19.70
N GLY A 298 -8.37 15.59 -20.62
CA GLY A 298 -6.99 15.97 -20.33
C GLY A 298 -6.06 14.74 -20.36
N ILE A 299 -5.13 14.68 -19.42
CA ILE A 299 -4.22 13.54 -19.23
C ILE A 299 -5.05 12.31 -18.88
N SER A 300 -5.04 11.31 -19.76
CA SER A 300 -5.91 10.14 -19.62
C SER A 300 -5.19 8.79 -19.81
N SER A 301 -4.01 8.79 -20.42
CA SER A 301 -3.17 7.59 -20.53
C SER A 301 -2.29 7.42 -19.29
N GLU A 302 -1.94 6.17 -18.95
CA GLU A 302 -1.04 5.88 -17.83
C GLU A 302 0.32 6.57 -17.98
N SER A 303 0.89 6.60 -19.19
CA SER A 303 2.20 7.24 -19.43
C SER A 303 2.16 8.77 -19.24
N GLU A 304 1.08 9.44 -19.64
CA GLU A 304 0.95 10.87 -19.42
C GLU A 304 0.72 11.22 -17.95
N LEU A 305 -0.04 10.38 -17.22
CA LEU A 305 -0.21 10.50 -15.77
C LEU A 305 1.11 10.31 -15.04
N HIS A 306 1.87 9.28 -15.41
CA HIS A 306 3.23 9.04 -14.92
C HIS A 306 4.12 10.27 -15.07
N ASP A 307 4.30 10.77 -16.30
CA ASP A 307 5.18 11.90 -16.59
C ASP A 307 4.76 13.18 -15.82
N PHE A 308 3.45 13.37 -15.64
CA PHE A 308 2.92 14.50 -14.90
C PHE A 308 3.26 14.41 -13.40
N VAL A 309 2.96 13.29 -12.75
CA VAL A 309 3.17 13.16 -11.31
C VAL A 309 4.65 13.05 -10.95
N GLU A 310 5.47 12.42 -11.78
CA GLU A 310 6.92 12.39 -11.63
C GLU A 310 7.53 13.79 -11.60
N GLN A 311 7.12 14.66 -12.52
CA GLN A 311 7.55 16.06 -12.54
C GLN A 311 7.12 16.80 -11.25
N LYS A 312 5.92 16.51 -10.74
CA LYS A 312 5.38 17.16 -9.54
C LYS A 312 6.02 16.67 -8.26
N ARG A 313 6.40 15.41 -8.19
CA ARG A 313 7.11 14.81 -7.05
C ARG A 313 8.37 15.57 -6.63
N GLU A 314 9.13 16.08 -7.62
CA GLU A 314 10.34 16.87 -7.35
C GLU A 314 10.08 18.12 -6.51
N THR A 315 8.83 18.59 -6.42
CA THR A 315 8.46 19.74 -5.58
C THR A 315 8.42 19.43 -4.09
N GLY A 316 8.45 18.14 -3.72
CA GLY A 316 8.30 17.66 -2.34
C GLY A 316 6.84 17.57 -1.87
N VAL A 317 5.89 17.60 -2.82
CA VAL A 317 4.47 17.36 -2.56
C VAL A 317 4.11 15.95 -3.02
N TYR A 318 3.62 15.13 -2.13
CA TYR A 318 3.24 13.73 -2.37
C TYR A 318 1.77 13.60 -2.76
N LEU A 319 1.42 12.51 -3.44
CA LEU A 319 0.06 12.23 -3.89
C LEU A 319 -0.42 10.87 -3.38
N SER A 320 -1.33 10.86 -2.42
CA SER A 320 -2.07 9.64 -2.05
C SER A 320 -3.39 9.56 -2.79
N VAL A 321 -3.79 8.36 -3.12
CA VAL A 321 -4.98 8.10 -3.93
C VAL A 321 -5.96 7.22 -3.17
N LEU A 322 -7.20 7.68 -3.09
CA LEU A 322 -8.31 6.96 -2.49
C LEU A 322 -9.31 6.61 -3.59
N GLY A 323 -9.41 5.33 -3.92
CA GLY A 323 -10.34 4.82 -4.90
C GLY A 323 -11.71 4.53 -4.29
N PHE A 324 -12.77 4.84 -5.04
CA PHE A 324 -14.16 4.64 -4.62
C PHE A 324 -15.01 4.05 -5.75
N GLY A 325 -16.05 3.32 -5.38
CA GLY A 325 -17.10 2.90 -6.29
C GLY A 325 -16.78 1.68 -7.15
N SER A 326 -17.73 1.33 -7.98
CA SER A 326 -17.71 0.14 -8.83
C SER A 326 -18.26 0.42 -10.23
N GLY A 327 -18.11 -0.53 -11.15
CA GLY A 327 -18.70 -0.48 -12.48
C GLY A 327 -17.86 0.23 -13.55
N ASN A 328 -17.29 1.38 -13.26
CA ASN A 328 -16.38 2.13 -14.16
C ASN A 328 -14.99 2.34 -13.56
N TYR A 329 -14.66 1.68 -12.48
CA TYR A 329 -13.44 1.86 -11.72
C TYR A 329 -12.16 1.60 -12.54
N LYS A 330 -11.16 2.49 -12.43
CA LYS A 330 -9.89 2.43 -13.17
C LYS A 330 -8.72 2.23 -12.21
N ASP A 331 -8.57 1.01 -11.71
CA ASP A 331 -7.54 0.61 -10.76
C ASP A 331 -6.13 0.95 -11.26
N ASN A 332 -5.82 0.60 -12.51
CA ASN A 332 -4.53 0.85 -13.14
C ASN A 332 -4.10 2.32 -13.13
N LYS A 333 -5.04 3.26 -13.35
CA LYS A 333 -4.73 4.69 -13.32
C LYS A 333 -4.50 5.19 -11.90
N MET A 334 -5.30 4.71 -10.95
CA MET A 334 -5.19 5.09 -9.54
C MET A 334 -3.86 4.62 -8.94
N GLU A 335 -3.47 3.40 -9.25
CA GLU A 335 -2.18 2.84 -8.90
C GLU A 335 -1.03 3.66 -9.48
N THR A 336 -1.04 3.93 -10.80
CA THR A 336 -0.02 4.75 -11.46
C THR A 336 0.15 6.12 -10.80
N LEU A 337 -0.95 6.78 -10.44
CA LEU A 337 -0.90 8.08 -9.77
C LEU A 337 -0.26 8.01 -8.39
N ALA A 338 -0.58 6.99 -7.61
CA ALA A 338 -0.01 6.82 -6.27
C ALA A 338 1.48 6.45 -6.33
N ASP A 339 1.83 5.45 -7.13
CA ASP A 339 3.19 4.93 -7.27
C ASP A 339 4.19 6.01 -7.65
N HIS A 340 3.88 6.79 -8.68
CA HIS A 340 4.78 7.84 -9.17
C HIS A 340 4.61 9.17 -8.44
N GLY A 341 3.60 9.28 -7.57
CA GLY A 341 3.34 10.45 -6.72
C GLY A 341 3.91 10.36 -5.32
N ASN A 342 4.75 9.39 -5.01
CA ASN A 342 5.29 9.09 -3.67
C ASN A 342 4.19 9.01 -2.63
N GLY A 343 3.16 8.22 -2.89
CA GLY A 343 2.03 8.04 -1.99
C GLY A 343 1.49 6.62 -1.99
N ALA A 344 0.50 6.38 -1.15
CA ALA A 344 -0.14 5.08 -1.05
C ALA A 344 -1.48 5.08 -1.80
N TYR A 345 -1.83 3.92 -2.36
CA TYR A 345 -3.10 3.66 -3.00
C TYR A 345 -4.00 2.80 -2.11
N HIS A 346 -5.18 3.30 -1.84
CA HIS A 346 -6.19 2.58 -1.06
C HIS A 346 -7.53 2.58 -1.79
N TYR A 347 -8.22 1.46 -1.78
CA TYR A 347 -9.60 1.37 -2.23
C TYR A 347 -10.54 1.34 -1.02
N ILE A 348 -11.45 2.29 -0.97
CA ILE A 348 -12.42 2.44 0.14
C ILE A 348 -13.76 1.89 -0.32
N ASP A 349 -14.09 0.69 0.13
CA ASP A 349 -15.35 0.01 -0.19
C ASP A 349 -16.44 0.23 0.87
N CYS A 350 -16.07 0.70 2.05
CA CYS A 350 -17.00 0.94 3.15
C CYS A 350 -16.45 1.91 4.21
N ALA A 351 -17.34 2.39 5.09
CA ALA A 351 -16.97 3.31 6.16
C ALA A 351 -15.97 2.71 7.17
N GLU A 352 -15.95 1.38 7.37
CA GLU A 352 -14.97 0.75 8.26
C GLU A 352 -13.56 0.80 7.64
N GLU A 353 -13.46 0.60 6.33
CA GLU A 353 -12.20 0.77 5.62
C GLU A 353 -11.70 2.22 5.69
N ALA A 354 -12.60 3.19 5.52
CA ALA A 354 -12.26 4.60 5.73
C ALA A 354 -11.69 4.85 7.14
N ARG A 355 -12.28 4.27 8.18
CA ARG A 355 -11.75 4.38 9.56
C ARG A 355 -10.40 3.68 9.72
N ARG A 356 -10.17 2.57 9.02
CA ARG A 356 -8.87 1.89 9.03
C ARG A 356 -7.80 2.78 8.39
N VAL A 357 -8.03 3.24 7.17
CA VAL A 357 -7.05 3.99 6.36
C VAL A 357 -6.85 5.42 6.87
N LEU A 358 -7.95 6.15 7.10
CA LEU A 358 -7.93 7.58 7.40
C LEU A 358 -8.10 7.91 8.89
N GLY A 359 -8.31 6.90 9.72
CA GLY A 359 -8.38 7.03 11.17
C GLY A 359 -7.19 6.34 11.85
N ARG A 360 -7.25 5.01 11.97
CA ARG A 360 -6.23 4.24 12.70
C ARG A 360 -4.83 4.33 12.09
N ASN A 361 -4.75 4.27 10.76
CA ASN A 361 -3.48 4.28 10.01
C ASN A 361 -3.14 5.65 9.42
N LEU A 362 -3.87 6.71 9.82
CA LEU A 362 -3.71 8.04 9.22
C LEU A 362 -2.24 8.51 9.21
N ARG A 363 -1.53 8.33 10.32
CA ARG A 363 -0.13 8.76 10.43
C ARG A 363 0.78 7.94 9.51
N ALA A 364 0.59 6.63 9.48
CA ALA A 364 1.34 5.75 8.61
C ALA A 364 1.16 6.15 7.13
N ASN A 365 -0.06 6.43 6.74
CA ASN A 365 -0.41 6.75 5.35
C ASN A 365 -0.06 8.18 4.93
N LEU A 366 0.06 9.12 5.87
CA LEU A 366 0.37 10.52 5.55
C LEU A 366 1.82 10.93 5.76
N VAL A 367 2.52 10.29 6.72
CA VAL A 367 3.84 10.72 7.17
C VAL A 367 4.90 9.75 6.70
N PRO A 368 5.66 10.07 5.63
CA PRO A 368 6.75 9.22 5.19
C PRO A 368 7.86 9.17 6.24
N LEU A 369 8.36 7.98 6.54
CA LEU A 369 9.54 7.74 7.38
C LEU A 369 10.77 7.48 6.51
N ALA A 370 10.58 6.78 5.41
CA ALA A 370 11.61 6.49 4.42
C ALA A 370 11.03 6.57 3.02
N ASP A 371 11.76 7.18 2.12
CA ASP A 371 11.48 7.26 0.70
C ASP A 371 12.39 6.26 -0.05
N ASP A 372 11.99 5.82 -1.23
CA ASP A 372 12.78 4.94 -2.11
C ASP A 372 13.27 3.66 -1.43
N VAL A 373 12.37 2.98 -0.70
CA VAL A 373 12.70 1.77 0.04
C VAL A 373 12.85 0.58 -0.91
N LYS A 374 14.08 0.11 -1.05
CA LYS A 374 14.45 -1.03 -1.90
C LYS A 374 14.91 -2.20 -1.05
N ILE A 375 14.48 -3.39 -1.43
CA ILE A 375 14.86 -4.64 -0.78
C ILE A 375 15.63 -5.47 -1.80
N GLN A 376 16.79 -5.99 -1.39
CA GLN A 376 17.54 -6.94 -2.18
C GLN A 376 17.82 -8.19 -1.35
N VAL A 377 17.41 -9.35 -1.87
CA VAL A 377 17.62 -10.66 -1.25
C VAL A 377 18.62 -11.44 -2.09
N GLU A 378 19.70 -11.91 -1.43
CA GLU A 378 20.70 -12.76 -2.06
C GLU A 378 20.49 -14.22 -1.66
N PHE A 379 20.35 -15.09 -2.66
CA PHE A 379 20.18 -16.53 -2.48
C PHE A 379 21.49 -17.28 -2.71
N ASN A 380 21.87 -18.12 -1.74
CA ASN A 380 23.07 -18.95 -1.84
C ASN A 380 22.83 -20.17 -2.77
N PRO A 381 23.52 -20.27 -3.93
CA PRO A 381 23.34 -21.36 -4.89
C PRO A 381 23.68 -22.75 -4.33
N ASP A 382 24.51 -22.85 -3.29
CA ASP A 382 24.82 -24.11 -2.63
C ASP A 382 23.64 -24.65 -1.79
N ARG A 383 22.67 -23.80 -1.44
CA ARG A 383 21.54 -24.12 -0.58
C ARG A 383 20.19 -24.04 -1.31
N VAL A 384 20.10 -23.19 -2.28
CA VAL A 384 18.87 -22.91 -3.04
C VAL A 384 19.11 -23.28 -4.51
N LYS A 385 18.27 -24.17 -5.04
CA LYS A 385 18.27 -24.57 -6.45
C LYS A 385 17.46 -23.62 -7.31
N GLY A 386 16.39 -23.06 -6.75
CA GLY A 386 15.52 -22.09 -7.40
C GLY A 386 14.72 -21.30 -6.39
N TYR A 387 14.32 -20.12 -6.75
CA TYR A 387 13.43 -19.27 -5.95
C TYR A 387 12.44 -18.53 -6.85
N ARG A 388 11.30 -18.14 -6.30
CA ARG A 388 10.27 -17.34 -6.95
C ARG A 388 9.72 -16.34 -5.94
N LEU A 389 9.73 -15.05 -6.29
CA LEU A 389 9.04 -14.01 -5.54
C LEU A 389 7.53 -14.24 -5.66
N ILE A 390 6.78 -14.02 -4.60
CA ILE A 390 5.33 -14.15 -4.54
C ILE A 390 4.73 -12.75 -4.41
N GLY A 391 3.98 -12.33 -5.42
CA GLY A 391 3.55 -10.94 -5.54
C GLY A 391 4.67 -10.01 -6.00
N TYR A 392 4.44 -8.70 -5.90
CA TYR A 392 5.40 -7.67 -6.28
C TYR A 392 5.77 -7.67 -7.78
N GLU A 393 4.88 -8.18 -8.65
CA GLU A 393 5.14 -8.27 -10.10
C GLU A 393 5.34 -6.89 -10.71
N ASN A 394 4.64 -5.87 -10.24
CA ASN A 394 4.77 -4.47 -10.64
C ASN A 394 5.83 -3.68 -9.85
N ARG A 395 6.46 -4.32 -8.86
CA ARG A 395 7.47 -3.71 -7.97
C ARG A 395 8.87 -4.31 -8.13
N ALA A 396 9.06 -5.22 -9.11
CA ALA A 396 10.37 -5.81 -9.38
C ALA A 396 11.33 -4.76 -9.98
N LEU A 397 12.55 -4.71 -9.46
CA LEU A 397 13.61 -3.82 -9.91
C LEU A 397 14.77 -4.61 -10.50
N ALA A 398 15.55 -3.99 -11.40
CA ALA A 398 16.82 -4.56 -11.81
C ALA A 398 17.83 -4.52 -10.65
N ASP A 399 18.74 -5.48 -10.60
CA ASP A 399 19.69 -5.61 -9.49
C ASP A 399 20.61 -4.38 -9.35
N GLU A 400 20.87 -3.68 -10.44
CA GLU A 400 21.66 -2.46 -10.50
C GLU A 400 20.93 -1.26 -9.88
N GLU A 401 19.58 -1.25 -9.95
CA GLU A 401 18.73 -0.17 -9.44
C GLU A 401 18.72 -0.13 -7.92
N PHE A 402 19.11 -1.21 -7.23
CA PHE A 402 19.22 -1.24 -5.78
C PHE A 402 20.11 -0.12 -5.21
N ARG A 403 21.17 0.25 -5.93
CA ARG A 403 22.11 1.29 -5.52
C ARG A 403 21.96 2.60 -6.27
N ASP A 404 20.99 2.67 -7.15
CA ASP A 404 20.71 3.88 -7.91
C ASP A 404 19.69 4.73 -7.13
N ASP A 405 20.16 5.84 -6.57
CA ASP A 405 19.30 6.79 -5.83
C ASP A 405 18.33 7.53 -6.78
N ALA A 406 18.47 7.39 -8.10
CA ALA A 406 17.54 7.95 -9.07
C ALA A 406 16.43 6.97 -9.46
N ALA A 407 16.58 5.68 -9.17
CA ALA A 407 15.54 4.70 -9.40
C ALA A 407 14.48 4.82 -8.32
N ASP A 408 13.25 5.07 -8.74
CA ASP A 408 12.07 5.23 -7.91
C ASP A 408 11.71 3.94 -7.16
N ALA A 409 11.28 4.05 -5.90
CA ALA A 409 10.81 2.93 -5.11
C ALA A 409 9.78 3.40 -4.07
N GLY A 410 9.13 2.46 -3.39
CA GLY A 410 8.00 2.78 -2.51
C GLY A 410 8.37 3.52 -1.23
N GLU A 411 7.45 4.32 -0.74
CA GLU A 411 7.55 5.02 0.53
C GLU A 411 6.96 4.18 1.65
N VAL A 412 7.61 4.24 2.80
CA VAL A 412 7.13 3.56 3.99
C VAL A 412 6.95 4.57 5.13
N GLY A 413 5.73 4.67 5.62
CA GLY A 413 5.38 5.59 6.72
C GLY A 413 5.63 5.02 8.11
N ALA A 414 5.52 5.88 9.11
CA ALA A 414 5.69 5.52 10.52
C ALA A 414 4.56 4.61 11.01
N GLY A 415 4.90 3.40 11.42
CA GLY A 415 3.97 2.37 11.86
C GLY A 415 3.48 1.43 10.75
N HIS A 416 3.98 1.57 9.53
CA HIS A 416 3.73 0.59 8.48
C HIS A 416 4.45 -0.74 8.76
N ALA A 417 3.82 -1.81 8.29
CA ALA A 417 4.41 -3.13 8.21
C ALA A 417 4.07 -3.75 6.85
N PHE A 418 5.02 -4.45 6.26
CA PHE A 418 4.80 -5.14 5.00
C PHE A 418 5.51 -6.49 4.97
N THR A 419 5.11 -7.35 4.05
CA THR A 419 5.52 -8.75 3.97
C THR A 419 6.06 -9.07 2.58
N VAL A 420 7.25 -9.66 2.52
CA VAL A 420 7.82 -10.22 1.29
C VAL A 420 7.89 -11.73 1.44
N ALA A 421 7.42 -12.46 0.44
CA ALA A 421 7.41 -13.92 0.47
C ALA A 421 8.08 -14.53 -0.76
N TYR A 422 8.78 -15.64 -0.55
CA TYR A 422 9.41 -16.42 -1.61
C TYR A 422 9.05 -17.89 -1.51
N GLU A 423 8.78 -18.52 -2.65
CA GLU A 423 8.78 -19.95 -2.78
C GLU A 423 10.20 -20.41 -3.17
N ILE A 424 10.77 -21.33 -2.38
CA ILE A 424 12.17 -21.76 -2.50
C ILE A 424 12.25 -23.24 -2.80
N VAL A 425 13.00 -23.60 -3.83
CA VAL A 425 13.41 -24.98 -4.13
C VAL A 425 14.74 -25.25 -3.43
N PRO A 426 14.83 -26.11 -2.39
CA PRO A 426 16.10 -26.43 -1.75
C PRO A 426 17.08 -27.15 -2.68
N ALA A 427 18.39 -26.91 -2.54
CA ALA A 427 19.42 -27.60 -3.34
C ALA A 427 19.52 -29.11 -3.02
N ARG A 428 19.08 -29.52 -1.82
CA ARG A 428 18.96 -30.92 -1.39
C ARG A 428 17.61 -31.09 -0.71
N SER A 429 16.81 -31.97 -1.27
CA SER A 429 15.56 -32.47 -0.66
C SER A 429 15.87 -33.62 0.29
#